data_23d95cf576e5837d3a1d965f112af293
#
_entry.id   23d95cf576e5837d3a1d965f112af293
#
_cell.length_a   1.000
_cell.length_b   1.000
_cell.length_c   1.000
_cell.angle_alpha   90.00
_cell.angle_beta   90.00
_cell.angle_gamma   90.00
#
_symmetry.space_group_name_H-M   'P 1'
#
loop_
_entity.id
_entity.type
_entity.pdbx_description
1 polymer ?
#
loop_
_entity_poly.entity_id
_entity_poly.type
_entity_poly.pdbx_seq_one_letter_code
_entity_poly.pdbx_strand_id
1 'polypeptide(L)'
;MEEDPPFLFTPLVRQAGAGIPDWLFGPGGVAGLPGPLSLPKGVNVAVGVDIIEVERVRKVYERHGERFLRRVFTEIEIGQYRGKVKRLAGLFAAKEAISKALGTGIHGVAWREMEVVHLRSGRPSVRLHGKAKRRAELLGLSAFDVSMADLKDFSIAIAVGVQVDGGSGQ
;
A
#
# COMPACT_ATOMS: atom_id res chain seq x y z
N MET A 1 -4.79 11.14 30.48
CA MET A 1 -3.98 10.67 29.31
C MET A 1 -4.96 9.93 28.45
N GLU A 2 -5.49 10.62 27.48
CA GLU A 2 -6.45 10.08 26.52
C GLU A 2 -5.63 9.33 25.46
N GLU A 3 -5.78 8.01 25.42
CA GLU A 3 -5.18 7.21 24.35
C GLU A 3 -5.97 7.49 23.08
N ASP A 4 -5.30 8.04 22.07
CA ASP A 4 -5.87 8.18 20.73
C ASP A 4 -6.34 6.79 20.26
N PRO A 5 -7.59 6.66 19.80
CA PRO A 5 -8.10 5.39 19.32
C PRO A 5 -7.27 4.92 18.11
N PRO A 6 -7.02 3.62 17.98
CA PRO A 6 -6.33 3.10 16.82
C PRO A 6 -7.14 3.49 15.58
N PHE A 7 -6.47 4.10 14.60
CA PHE A 7 -7.09 4.43 13.33
C PHE A 7 -7.72 3.18 12.73
N LEU A 8 -9.03 3.06 12.84
CA LEU A 8 -9.84 2.07 12.13
C LEU A 8 -9.89 2.49 10.65
N PHE A 9 -8.87 2.08 9.90
CA PHE A 9 -9.00 2.06 8.46
C PHE A 9 -9.84 0.87 8.07
N THR A 10 -11.08 1.13 7.69
CA THR A 10 -11.88 0.15 6.95
C THR A 10 -11.32 0.12 5.53
N PRO A 11 -10.66 -0.94 5.09
CA PRO A 11 -10.21 -1.02 3.71
C PRO A 11 -11.45 -1.11 2.83
N LEU A 12 -11.57 -0.22 1.85
CA LEU A 12 -12.55 -0.34 0.77
C LEU A 12 -12.06 -1.46 -0.17
N VAL A 13 -12.10 -2.68 0.32
CA VAL A 13 -11.88 -3.86 -0.51
C VAL A 13 -13.20 -4.25 -1.11
N ARG A 14 -13.37 -4.00 -2.39
CA ARG A 14 -14.42 -4.67 -3.15
C ARG A 14 -14.07 -6.16 -3.25
N GLN A 15 -14.63 -6.98 -2.36
CA GLN A 15 -14.77 -8.38 -2.66
C GLN A 15 -15.81 -8.49 -3.79
N ALA A 16 -15.43 -9.08 -4.91
CA ALA A 16 -16.37 -9.51 -5.90
C ALA A 16 -17.35 -10.47 -5.22
N GLY A 17 -18.60 -10.02 -5.02
CA GLY A 17 -19.67 -10.82 -4.40
C GLY A 17 -20.32 -10.24 -3.15
N ALA A 18 -19.73 -9.28 -2.44
CA ALA A 18 -20.44 -8.55 -1.40
C ALA A 18 -21.07 -7.31 -2.03
N GLY A 19 -22.37 -7.35 -2.27
CA GLY A 19 -23.12 -6.22 -2.82
C GLY A 19 -22.95 -4.98 -1.96
N ILE A 20 -22.70 -3.84 -2.61
CA ILE A 20 -22.86 -2.54 -1.97
C ILE A 20 -24.31 -2.50 -1.50
N PRO A 21 -24.57 -2.14 -0.22
CA PRO A 21 -25.95 -2.12 0.27
C PRO A 21 -26.82 -1.24 -0.62
N ASP A 22 -27.98 -1.74 -1.04
CA ASP A 22 -28.93 -1.05 -1.95
C ASP A 22 -29.34 0.34 -1.47
N TRP A 23 -29.21 0.64 -0.17
CA TRP A 23 -29.50 1.96 0.38
C TRP A 23 -28.51 3.06 -0.07
N LEU A 24 -27.30 2.68 -0.52
CA LEU A 24 -26.32 3.66 -1.02
C LEU A 24 -26.62 4.08 -2.47
N PHE A 25 -27.33 3.23 -3.21
CA PHE A 25 -27.69 3.45 -4.61
C PHE A 25 -29.14 3.04 -4.91
N GLY A 26 -30.04 3.08 -3.88
CA GLY A 26 -31.44 2.73 -4.02
C GLY A 26 -32.19 3.55 -5.11
N PRO A 27 -33.45 3.25 -5.45
CA PRO A 27 -34.16 3.79 -6.60
C PRO A 27 -34.40 5.32 -6.64
N GLY A 28 -33.68 6.07 -5.79
CA GLY A 28 -33.54 7.52 -5.75
C GLY A 28 -32.09 8.01 -5.77
N GLY A 29 -31.15 7.17 -6.15
CA GLY A 29 -29.74 7.55 -6.30
C GLY A 29 -29.61 8.78 -7.20
N VAL A 30 -28.73 9.71 -6.83
CA VAL A 30 -28.54 11.00 -7.47
C VAL A 30 -28.46 10.83 -9.00
N ALA A 31 -29.54 11.23 -9.67
CA ALA A 31 -29.64 11.13 -11.13
C ALA A 31 -28.45 11.84 -11.79
N GLY A 32 -27.70 11.13 -12.61
CA GLY A 32 -26.58 11.69 -13.37
C GLY A 32 -25.19 11.38 -12.84
N LEU A 33 -25.02 10.72 -11.69
CA LEU A 33 -23.72 10.18 -11.34
C LEU A 33 -23.47 8.87 -12.11
N PRO A 34 -22.30 8.70 -12.73
CA PRO A 34 -21.93 7.42 -13.30
C PRO A 34 -21.99 6.37 -12.17
N GLY A 35 -22.59 5.22 -12.44
CA GLY A 35 -22.58 4.09 -11.54
C GLY A 35 -21.15 3.76 -11.09
N PRO A 36 -21.00 2.90 -10.07
CA PRO A 36 -19.67 2.51 -9.61
C PRO A 36 -18.82 2.08 -10.82
N LEU A 37 -17.56 2.54 -10.85
CA LEU A 37 -16.63 2.22 -11.93
C LEU A 37 -16.65 0.70 -12.18
N SER A 38 -17.27 0.28 -13.27
CA SER A 38 -17.23 -1.11 -13.70
C SER A 38 -16.00 -1.28 -14.58
N LEU A 39 -14.99 -1.96 -14.04
CA LEU A 39 -13.84 -2.33 -14.83
C LEU A 39 -14.25 -3.39 -15.87
N PRO A 40 -13.64 -3.40 -17.07
CA PRO A 40 -13.84 -4.47 -18.02
C PRO A 40 -13.62 -5.84 -17.38
N LYS A 41 -14.30 -6.88 -17.88
CA LYS A 41 -14.06 -8.26 -17.42
C LYS A 41 -12.58 -8.62 -17.55
N GLY A 42 -12.00 -9.20 -16.52
CA GLY A 42 -10.59 -9.59 -16.49
C GLY A 42 -9.62 -8.47 -16.08
N VAL A 43 -10.09 -7.28 -15.79
CA VAL A 43 -9.24 -6.20 -15.25
C VAL A 43 -9.44 -6.08 -13.76
N ASN A 44 -8.38 -6.31 -12.99
CA ASN A 44 -8.35 -6.04 -11.55
C ASN A 44 -7.38 -4.89 -11.27
N VAL A 45 -7.84 -3.93 -10.48
CA VAL A 45 -7.03 -2.81 -10.01
C VAL A 45 -7.24 -2.65 -8.52
N ALA A 46 -6.17 -2.50 -7.79
CA ALA A 46 -6.17 -2.19 -6.36
C ALA A 46 -5.35 -0.93 -6.11
N VAL A 47 -5.87 -0.03 -5.31
CA VAL A 47 -5.20 1.23 -4.96
C VAL A 47 -5.10 1.35 -3.46
N GLY A 48 -3.96 1.80 -2.99
CA GLY A 48 -3.74 2.18 -1.60
C GLY A 48 -3.00 3.50 -1.51
N VAL A 49 -3.32 4.27 -0.50
CA VAL A 49 -2.66 5.54 -0.20
C VAL A 49 -2.33 5.60 1.28
N ASP A 50 -1.17 6.18 1.58
CA ASP A 50 -0.76 6.47 2.95
C ASP A 50 -0.03 7.80 3.04
N ILE A 51 -0.17 8.45 4.19
CA ILE A 51 0.55 9.66 4.57
C ILE A 51 1.08 9.49 5.99
N ILE A 52 2.34 9.83 6.20
CA ILE A 52 2.98 9.72 7.51
C ILE A 52 3.79 10.96 7.87
N GLU A 53 3.75 11.36 9.12
CA GLU A 53 4.65 12.38 9.66
C GLU A 53 6.07 11.81 9.78
N VAL A 54 7.04 12.52 9.20
CA VAL A 54 8.47 12.14 9.27
C VAL A 54 8.95 12.08 10.71
N GLU A 55 8.47 13.01 11.55
CA GLU A 55 8.83 13.07 12.97
C GLU A 55 8.35 11.85 13.76
N ARG A 56 7.20 11.27 13.40
CA ARG A 56 6.73 10.02 14.01
C ARG A 56 7.69 8.86 13.74
N VAL A 57 8.18 8.75 12.50
CA VAL A 57 9.17 7.72 12.15
C VAL A 57 10.51 7.99 12.82
N ARG A 58 10.92 9.26 12.93
CA ARG A 58 12.12 9.68 13.64
C ARG A 58 12.10 9.18 15.09
N LYS A 59 11.04 9.50 15.84
CA LYS A 59 10.88 9.09 17.25
C LYS A 59 10.96 7.57 17.42
N VAL A 60 10.31 6.81 16.54
CA VAL A 60 10.35 5.34 16.58
C VAL A 60 11.77 4.84 16.27
N TYR A 61 12.44 5.41 15.28
CA TYR A 61 13.81 5.05 14.92
C TYR A 61 14.81 5.38 16.04
N GLU A 62 14.73 6.56 16.63
CA GLU A 62 15.59 6.98 17.76
C GLU A 62 15.38 6.07 18.99
N ARG A 63 14.13 5.68 19.26
CA ARG A 63 13.80 4.83 20.40
C ARG A 63 14.20 3.37 20.23
N HIS A 64 14.08 2.82 19.02
CA HIS A 64 14.20 1.38 18.76
C HIS A 64 15.35 1.00 17.82
N GLY A 65 15.98 1.96 17.13
CA GLY A 65 17.15 1.78 16.29
C GLY A 65 17.07 0.59 15.34
N GLU A 66 18.06 -0.29 15.44
CA GLU A 66 18.17 -1.50 14.61
C GLU A 66 16.96 -2.44 14.72
N ARG A 67 16.33 -2.52 15.90
CA ARG A 67 15.16 -3.37 16.09
C ARG A 67 13.98 -2.91 15.20
N PHE A 68 13.76 -1.60 15.12
CA PHE A 68 12.77 -1.02 14.21
C PHE A 68 13.12 -1.31 12.75
N LEU A 69 14.36 -1.02 12.36
CA LEU A 69 14.81 -1.23 10.99
C LEU A 69 14.58 -2.68 10.54
N ARG A 70 15.09 -3.64 11.30
CA ARG A 70 14.99 -5.07 10.97
C ARG A 70 13.57 -5.63 11.01
N ARG A 71 12.66 -5.00 11.77
CA ARG A 71 11.26 -5.40 11.80
C ARG A 71 10.50 -4.95 10.55
N VAL A 72 10.83 -3.76 10.02
CA VAL A 72 10.04 -3.10 8.97
C VAL A 72 10.70 -3.25 7.60
N PHE A 73 12.01 -3.14 7.51
CA PHE A 73 12.73 -3.03 6.26
C PHE A 73 13.54 -4.29 5.95
N THR A 74 13.73 -4.57 4.66
CA THR A 74 14.66 -5.62 4.20
C THR A 74 16.10 -5.14 4.31
N GLU A 75 17.07 -6.05 4.24
CA GLU A 75 18.49 -5.69 4.28
C GLU A 75 18.88 -4.76 3.12
N ILE A 76 18.25 -4.92 1.95
CA ILE A 76 18.49 -4.06 0.78
C ILE A 76 18.00 -2.64 1.07
N GLU A 77 16.79 -2.49 1.61
CA GLU A 77 16.23 -1.18 1.98
C GLU A 77 17.07 -0.51 3.08
N ILE A 78 17.49 -1.26 4.08
CA ILE A 78 18.38 -0.75 5.14
C ILE A 78 19.70 -0.29 4.53
N GLY A 79 20.30 -1.06 3.63
CA GLY A 79 21.54 -0.72 2.96
C GLY A 79 21.43 0.59 2.15
N GLN A 80 20.30 0.84 1.52
CA GLN A 80 20.06 2.06 0.74
C GLN A 80 19.79 3.30 1.62
N TYR A 81 19.16 3.14 2.77
CA TYR A 81 18.53 4.28 3.49
C TYR A 81 18.83 4.36 4.98
N ARG A 82 19.74 3.54 5.53
CA ARG A 82 20.14 3.64 6.95
C ARG A 82 20.52 5.07 7.30
N GLY A 83 19.96 5.58 8.40
CA GLY A 83 20.18 6.94 8.88
C GLY A 83 19.45 8.06 8.11
N LYS A 84 18.81 7.75 7.00
CA LYS A 84 18.05 8.74 6.20
C LYS A 84 16.57 8.71 6.60
N VAL A 85 16.24 9.24 7.77
CA VAL A 85 14.90 9.12 8.38
C VAL A 85 13.77 9.51 7.44
N LYS A 86 13.92 10.59 6.68
CA LYS A 86 12.90 11.04 5.71
C LYS A 86 12.64 9.97 4.64
N ARG A 87 13.70 9.32 4.13
CA ARG A 87 13.56 8.22 3.16
C ARG A 87 12.93 6.98 3.78
N LEU A 88 13.28 6.67 5.03
CA LEU A 88 12.64 5.59 5.78
C LEU A 88 11.14 5.85 5.99
N ALA A 89 10.75 7.12 6.22
CA ALA A 89 9.35 7.50 6.32
C ALA A 89 8.61 7.28 4.99
N GLY A 90 9.20 7.69 3.86
CA GLY A 90 8.63 7.43 2.54
C GLY A 90 8.44 5.93 2.24
N LEU A 91 9.46 5.12 2.56
CA LEU A 91 9.34 3.66 2.42
C LEU A 91 8.27 3.07 3.34
N PHE A 92 8.15 3.58 4.56
CA PHE A 92 7.13 3.14 5.49
C PHE A 92 5.72 3.44 4.94
N ALA A 93 5.48 4.67 4.46
CA ALA A 93 4.24 5.05 3.79
C ALA A 93 3.96 4.18 2.56
N ALA A 94 4.99 3.85 1.76
CA ALA A 94 4.84 2.98 0.59
C ALA A 94 4.39 1.56 0.99
N LYS A 95 4.96 0.99 2.04
CA LYS A 95 4.56 -0.33 2.56
C LYS A 95 3.12 -0.32 3.09
N GLU A 96 2.73 0.75 3.80
CA GLU A 96 1.34 0.93 4.25
C GLU A 96 0.38 1.05 3.06
N ALA A 97 0.73 1.83 2.05
CA ALA A 97 -0.06 1.96 0.83
C ALA A 97 -0.21 0.60 0.12
N ILE A 98 0.87 -0.18 0.00
CA ILE A 98 0.81 -1.55 -0.58
C ILE A 98 -0.10 -2.45 0.26
N SER A 99 0.02 -2.43 1.58
CA SER A 99 -0.83 -3.25 2.46
C SER A 99 -2.31 -2.90 2.34
N LYS A 100 -2.64 -1.62 2.15
CA LYS A 100 -3.99 -1.14 1.88
C LYS A 100 -4.51 -1.61 0.51
N ALA A 101 -3.67 -1.55 -0.53
CA ALA A 101 -4.01 -2.09 -1.84
C ALA A 101 -4.27 -3.62 -1.80
N LEU A 102 -3.52 -4.36 -0.97
CA LEU A 102 -3.74 -5.80 -0.73
C LEU A 102 -4.98 -6.08 0.14
N GLY A 103 -5.59 -5.05 0.73
CA GLY A 103 -6.77 -5.18 1.60
C GLY A 103 -6.51 -5.93 2.91
N THR A 104 -5.26 -6.05 3.34
CA THR A 104 -4.89 -6.81 4.53
C THR A 104 -4.60 -5.94 5.74
N GLY A 105 -4.23 -4.66 5.50
CA GLY A 105 -3.55 -3.89 6.51
C GLY A 105 -2.29 -4.63 7.02
N ILE A 106 -1.69 -4.13 8.08
CA ILE A 106 -0.48 -4.71 8.68
C ILE A 106 -0.70 -6.02 9.43
N HIS A 107 -1.94 -6.44 9.64
CA HIS A 107 -2.25 -7.65 10.40
C HIS A 107 -2.18 -8.93 9.56
N GLY A 108 -2.25 -8.82 8.24
CA GLY A 108 -2.28 -9.98 7.33
C GLY A 108 -0.96 -10.32 6.66
N VAL A 109 -0.04 -9.34 6.53
CA VAL A 109 1.24 -9.47 5.84
C VAL A 109 2.36 -8.82 6.66
N ALA A 110 3.58 -9.35 6.56
CA ALA A 110 4.72 -8.75 7.24
C ALA A 110 5.29 -7.58 6.43
N TRP A 111 5.78 -6.54 7.11
CA TRP A 111 6.40 -5.37 6.50
C TRP A 111 7.49 -5.71 5.48
N ARG A 112 8.34 -6.68 5.81
CA ARG A 112 9.45 -7.12 4.98
C ARG A 112 9.01 -7.91 3.75
N GLU A 113 7.77 -8.35 3.70
CA GLU A 113 7.20 -9.03 2.53
C GLU A 113 6.80 -8.04 1.41
N MET A 114 6.81 -6.74 1.69
CA MET A 114 6.53 -5.66 0.75
C MET A 114 7.81 -4.84 0.56
N GLU A 115 8.74 -5.32 -0.24
CA GLU A 115 10.03 -4.67 -0.48
C GLU A 115 9.90 -3.55 -1.51
N VAL A 116 10.43 -2.36 -1.18
CA VAL A 116 10.46 -1.20 -2.07
C VAL A 116 11.90 -0.71 -2.19
N VAL A 117 12.48 -0.90 -3.36
CA VAL A 117 13.86 -0.48 -3.65
C VAL A 117 13.90 0.54 -4.76
N HIS A 118 14.84 1.48 -4.70
CA HIS A 118 15.05 2.42 -5.80
C HIS A 118 16.07 1.87 -6.78
N LEU A 119 15.69 1.86 -8.04
CA LEU A 119 16.57 1.54 -9.16
C LEU A 119 17.63 2.65 -9.34
N ARG A 120 18.65 2.41 -10.15
CA ARG A 120 19.65 3.44 -10.50
C ARG A 120 19.04 4.69 -11.13
N SER A 121 17.91 4.56 -11.81
CA SER A 121 17.13 5.67 -12.36
C SER A 121 16.44 6.54 -11.31
N GLY A 122 16.43 6.13 -10.05
CA GLY A 122 15.66 6.76 -8.98
C GLY A 122 14.20 6.29 -8.90
N ARG A 123 13.73 5.47 -9.86
CA ARG A 123 12.37 4.93 -9.84
C ARG A 123 12.23 3.89 -8.74
N PRO A 124 11.19 3.94 -7.89
CA PRO A 124 10.89 2.88 -6.97
C PRO A 124 10.43 1.62 -7.71
N SER A 125 10.74 0.46 -7.16
CA SER A 125 10.32 -0.85 -7.66
C SER A 125 9.79 -1.67 -6.49
N VAL A 126 8.63 -2.27 -6.67
CA VAL A 126 7.97 -3.10 -5.66
C VAL A 126 8.26 -4.58 -5.93
N ARG A 127 8.62 -5.30 -4.86
CA ARG A 127 8.72 -6.76 -4.86
C ARG A 127 7.91 -7.31 -3.71
N LEU A 128 6.99 -8.20 -4.00
CA LEU A 128 6.21 -8.89 -2.99
C LEU A 128 6.80 -10.27 -2.70
N HIS A 129 6.85 -10.62 -1.42
CA HIS A 129 7.35 -11.89 -0.91
C HIS A 129 6.27 -12.59 -0.07
N GLY A 130 6.47 -13.86 0.22
CA GLY A 130 5.72 -14.59 1.22
C GLY A 130 4.19 -14.46 1.14
N LYS A 131 3.58 -14.05 2.24
CA LYS A 131 2.11 -13.88 2.33
C LYS A 131 1.61 -12.72 1.48
N ALA A 132 2.37 -11.62 1.35
CA ALA A 132 1.99 -10.48 0.53
C ALA A 132 1.88 -10.89 -0.95
N LYS A 133 2.82 -11.67 -1.46
CA LYS A 133 2.78 -12.22 -2.82
C LYS A 133 1.56 -13.12 -3.02
N ARG A 134 1.34 -14.09 -2.13
CA ARG A 134 0.16 -14.97 -2.21
C ARG A 134 -1.15 -14.20 -2.15
N ARG A 135 -1.21 -13.14 -1.34
CA ARG A 135 -2.41 -12.29 -1.28
C ARG A 135 -2.66 -11.55 -2.59
N ALA A 136 -1.62 -11.02 -3.22
CA ALA A 136 -1.73 -10.40 -4.55
C ALA A 136 -2.25 -11.40 -5.60
N GLU A 137 -1.71 -12.61 -5.62
CA GLU A 137 -2.16 -13.69 -6.50
C GLU A 137 -3.64 -14.04 -6.30
N LEU A 138 -4.10 -14.14 -5.04
CA LEU A 138 -5.52 -14.39 -4.72
C LEU A 138 -6.44 -13.24 -5.17
N LEU A 139 -5.94 -12.02 -5.26
CA LEU A 139 -6.65 -10.86 -5.78
C LEU A 139 -6.55 -10.73 -7.31
N GLY A 140 -5.83 -11.63 -7.98
CA GLY A 140 -5.56 -11.54 -9.41
C GLY A 140 -4.63 -10.38 -9.79
N LEU A 141 -3.80 -9.91 -8.85
CA LEU A 141 -2.88 -8.81 -9.07
C LEU A 141 -1.49 -9.35 -9.38
N SER A 142 -0.97 -9.08 -10.56
CA SER A 142 0.31 -9.60 -11.04
C SER A 142 1.45 -8.59 -11.03
N ALA A 143 1.13 -7.29 -10.97
CA ALA A 143 2.12 -6.22 -10.91
C ALA A 143 1.73 -5.15 -9.88
N PHE A 144 2.74 -4.53 -9.28
CA PHE A 144 2.60 -3.40 -8.37
C PHE A 144 3.53 -2.28 -8.78
N ASP A 145 3.04 -1.06 -8.73
CA ASP A 145 3.83 0.16 -8.81
C ASP A 145 3.55 1.06 -7.62
N VAL A 146 4.48 1.95 -7.30
CA VAL A 146 4.36 2.88 -6.19
C VAL A 146 4.94 4.23 -6.57
N SER A 147 4.24 5.29 -6.18
CA SER A 147 4.72 6.67 -6.27
C SER A 147 4.82 7.26 -4.88
N MET A 148 5.87 8.01 -4.63
CA MET A 148 6.14 8.63 -3.34
C MET A 148 6.47 10.10 -3.50
N ALA A 149 6.02 10.93 -2.55
CA ALA A 149 6.34 12.34 -2.46
C ALA A 149 6.76 12.69 -1.02
N ASP A 150 7.90 13.35 -0.91
CA ASP A 150 8.45 13.77 0.39
C ASP A 150 8.27 15.28 0.56
N LEU A 151 7.42 15.69 1.48
CA LEU A 151 7.29 17.07 1.96
C LEU A 151 8.28 17.32 3.12
N LYS A 152 8.23 18.53 3.70
CA LYS A 152 9.09 18.86 4.84
C LYS A 152 8.81 17.94 6.02
N ASP A 153 7.55 17.81 6.40
CA ASP A 153 7.11 17.16 7.62
C ASP A 153 6.35 15.85 7.38
N PHE A 154 6.00 15.55 6.12
CA PHE A 154 5.22 14.38 5.74
C PHE A 154 5.85 13.63 4.57
N SER A 155 5.61 12.34 4.52
CA SER A 155 5.82 11.52 3.32
C SER A 155 4.49 10.89 2.91
N ILE A 156 4.20 10.92 1.61
CA ILE A 156 2.98 10.39 1.02
C ILE A 156 3.39 9.28 0.05
N ALA A 157 2.60 8.21 0.00
CA ALA A 157 2.76 7.16 -0.98
C ALA A 157 1.42 6.71 -1.54
N ILE A 158 1.42 6.39 -2.83
CA ILE A 158 0.31 5.74 -3.52
C ILE A 158 0.84 4.44 -4.11
N ALA A 159 0.13 3.34 -3.86
CA ALA A 159 0.41 2.04 -4.45
C ALA A 159 -0.73 1.65 -5.40
N VAL A 160 -0.39 1.09 -6.54
CA VAL A 160 -1.32 0.54 -7.52
C VAL A 160 -0.93 -0.90 -7.80
N GLY A 161 -1.87 -1.82 -7.56
CA GLY A 161 -1.77 -3.21 -7.99
C GLY A 161 -2.66 -3.43 -9.21
N VAL A 162 -2.18 -4.12 -10.22
CA VAL A 162 -2.92 -4.38 -11.45
C VAL A 162 -2.81 -5.86 -11.85
N GLN A 163 -3.87 -6.36 -12.48
CA GLN A 163 -3.77 -7.57 -13.28
C GLN A 163 -3.15 -7.18 -14.63
N VAL A 164 -2.06 -7.84 -14.97
CA VAL A 164 -1.50 -7.80 -16.33
C VAL A 164 -1.77 -9.16 -16.93
N ASP A 165 -2.67 -9.24 -17.90
CA ASP A 165 -2.84 -10.45 -18.68
C ASP A 165 -1.50 -10.73 -19.35
N GLY A 166 -0.92 -11.89 -19.06
CA GLY A 166 0.26 -12.34 -19.79
C GLY A 166 -0.14 -12.44 -21.25
N GLY A 167 0.20 -11.43 -22.04
CA GLY A 167 0.01 -11.49 -23.47
C GLY A 167 0.67 -12.78 -23.95
N SER A 168 -0.15 -13.76 -24.27
CA SER A 168 0.26 -14.89 -25.09
C SER A 168 0.67 -14.27 -26.43
N GLY A 169 1.96 -13.91 -26.52
CA GLY A 169 2.56 -13.55 -27.80
C GLY A 169 2.35 -14.72 -28.76
N GLN A 170 1.52 -14.49 -29.73
CA GLN A 170 1.51 -15.24 -30.97
C GLN A 170 2.71 -14.81 -31.81
#